data_afe86205f3aa8d4d00daf89e16612a52
#
_entry.id   afe86205f3aa8d4d00daf89e16612a52
#
_cell.length_a   1.000
_cell.length_b   1.000
_cell.length_c   1.000
_cell.angle_alpha   90.00
_cell.angle_beta   90.00
_cell.angle_gamma   90.00
#
_symmetry.space_group_name_H-M   'P 1'
#
loop_
_entity.id
_entity.type
_entity.pdbx_description
1 polymer ?
#
loop_
_entity_poly.entity_id
_entity_poly.type
_entity_poly.pdbx_seq_one_letter_code
_entity_poly.pdbx_strand_id
1 'polypeptide(L)'
;MNSLPPAEGLAAVIAEAMYQVVHAAQFGRARDALIGQYSARKREEAASPLVRHGAKYFSQNDEDGILLEILRRLGLASGVFAELGVGNGLENNSLILLMHGWKGIWLGGEALAFEVPARGPLHFQQAWITRENCRALVAQGLAALDQQHVDVLSVDVDGNDLYVLRELLAARYSPRVVVVEYNGKFPPPVRWTMPYDPEHIWDGTDYSGASLQALADMLQEFGYRLVACNLTGSNAFFVRVADAGKFADVPADVGALFMKAEYIVMHPGHQTSPKTIASFLATQA
;
A
#
# COMPACT_ATOMS: atom_id res chain seq x y z
N MET A 1 5.26 -18.06 -48.67
CA MET A 1 4.18 -17.04 -48.94
C MET A 1 2.86 -17.72 -48.57
N ASN A 2 2.34 -17.42 -47.39
CA ASN A 2 1.01 -17.93 -47.02
C ASN A 2 -0.03 -17.10 -47.78
N SER A 3 -0.73 -17.72 -48.75
CA SER A 3 -1.84 -17.10 -49.44
C SER A 3 -2.96 -16.79 -48.44
N LEU A 4 -3.46 -15.55 -48.47
CA LEU A 4 -4.65 -15.19 -47.71
C LEU A 4 -5.82 -16.14 -48.06
N PRO A 5 -6.65 -16.55 -47.09
CA PRO A 5 -7.81 -17.40 -47.36
C PRO A 5 -8.77 -16.65 -48.32
N PRO A 6 -9.57 -17.39 -49.11
CA PRO A 6 -10.58 -16.78 -50.00
C PRO A 6 -11.53 -15.87 -49.23
N ALA A 7 -12.08 -14.84 -49.84
CA ALA A 7 -12.85 -13.76 -49.19
C ALA A 7 -13.97 -14.25 -48.25
N GLU A 8 -14.61 -15.37 -48.56
CA GLU A 8 -15.64 -16.01 -47.71
C GLU A 8 -15.02 -16.59 -46.44
N GLY A 9 -13.80 -17.12 -46.47
CA GLY A 9 -13.06 -17.61 -45.31
C GLY A 9 -12.58 -16.48 -44.43
N LEU A 10 -12.22 -15.30 -45.01
CA LEU A 10 -11.79 -14.13 -44.23
C LEU A 10 -12.97 -13.51 -43.47
N ALA A 11 -14.15 -13.45 -44.06
CA ALA A 11 -15.35 -12.95 -43.39
C ALA A 11 -15.74 -13.81 -42.19
N ALA A 12 -15.64 -15.13 -42.29
CA ALA A 12 -15.88 -16.05 -41.16
C ALA A 12 -14.86 -15.88 -40.04
N VAL A 13 -13.59 -15.71 -40.37
CA VAL A 13 -12.52 -15.48 -39.36
C VAL A 13 -12.72 -14.14 -38.64
N ILE A 14 -13.10 -13.08 -39.36
CA ILE A 14 -13.41 -11.77 -38.79
C ILE A 14 -14.63 -11.87 -37.88
N ALA A 15 -15.72 -12.53 -38.32
CA ALA A 15 -16.92 -12.71 -37.52
C ALA A 15 -16.64 -13.47 -36.21
N GLU A 16 -15.87 -14.55 -36.28
CA GLU A 16 -15.45 -15.30 -35.08
C GLU A 16 -14.57 -14.46 -34.15
N ALA A 17 -13.60 -13.73 -34.68
CA ALA A 17 -12.75 -12.85 -33.90
C ALA A 17 -13.57 -11.74 -33.21
N MET A 18 -14.52 -11.13 -33.92
CA MET A 18 -15.43 -10.15 -33.36
C MET A 18 -16.34 -10.74 -32.28
N TYR A 19 -16.85 -11.95 -32.48
CA TYR A 19 -17.64 -12.67 -31.50
C TYR A 19 -16.85 -12.90 -30.21
N GLN A 20 -15.62 -13.40 -30.32
CA GLN A 20 -14.73 -13.61 -29.17
C GLN A 20 -14.41 -12.31 -28.42
N VAL A 21 -14.12 -11.22 -29.14
CA VAL A 21 -13.86 -9.91 -28.54
C VAL A 21 -15.09 -9.37 -27.82
N VAL A 22 -16.28 -9.47 -28.42
CA VAL A 22 -17.53 -9.01 -27.80
C VAL A 22 -17.86 -9.83 -26.56
N HIS A 23 -17.72 -11.16 -26.63
CA HIS A 23 -17.93 -12.03 -25.46
C HIS A 23 -16.92 -11.75 -24.35
N ALA A 24 -15.62 -11.62 -24.68
CA ALA A 24 -14.60 -11.26 -23.69
C ALA A 24 -14.91 -9.93 -23.00
N ALA A 25 -15.35 -8.92 -23.76
CA ALA A 25 -15.74 -7.62 -23.21
C ALA A 25 -17.00 -7.70 -22.33
N GLN A 26 -17.98 -8.55 -22.70
CA GLN A 26 -19.19 -8.76 -21.89
C GLN A 26 -18.86 -9.50 -20.58
N PHE A 27 -18.06 -10.57 -20.66
CA PHE A 27 -17.57 -11.28 -19.47
C PHE A 27 -16.75 -10.37 -18.56
N GLY A 28 -15.87 -9.53 -19.14
CA GLY A 28 -15.11 -8.53 -18.38
C GLY A 28 -16.01 -7.58 -17.60
N ARG A 29 -17.01 -6.99 -18.24
CA ARG A 29 -17.98 -6.08 -17.58
C ARG A 29 -18.79 -6.79 -16.49
N ALA A 30 -19.26 -8.01 -16.74
CA ALA A 30 -20.02 -8.79 -15.77
C ALA A 30 -19.15 -9.14 -14.56
N ARG A 31 -17.91 -9.58 -14.79
CA ARG A 31 -16.90 -9.83 -13.74
C ARG A 31 -16.67 -8.58 -12.90
N ASP A 32 -16.39 -7.44 -13.53
CA ASP A 32 -16.07 -6.19 -12.84
C ASP A 32 -17.28 -5.68 -12.03
N ALA A 33 -18.49 -5.86 -12.53
CA ALA A 33 -19.72 -5.55 -11.81
C ALA A 33 -19.90 -6.45 -10.58
N LEU A 34 -19.63 -7.76 -10.69
CA LEU A 34 -19.70 -8.69 -9.57
C LEU A 34 -18.62 -8.40 -8.52
N ILE A 35 -17.39 -8.12 -8.94
CA ILE A 35 -16.31 -7.70 -8.04
C ILE A 35 -16.69 -6.41 -7.32
N GLY A 36 -17.26 -5.43 -8.03
CA GLY A 36 -17.73 -4.17 -7.44
C GLY A 36 -18.81 -4.38 -6.39
N GLN A 37 -19.81 -5.21 -6.68
CA GLN A 37 -20.87 -5.56 -5.72
C GLN A 37 -20.31 -6.30 -4.48
N TYR A 38 -19.43 -7.26 -4.69
CA TYR A 38 -18.77 -7.98 -3.61
C TYR A 38 -17.94 -7.05 -2.73
N SER A 39 -17.13 -6.19 -3.34
CA SER A 39 -16.30 -5.20 -2.63
C SER A 39 -17.15 -4.21 -1.84
N ALA A 40 -18.26 -3.71 -2.42
CA ALA A 40 -19.18 -2.81 -1.73
C ALA A 40 -19.78 -3.47 -0.49
N ARG A 41 -20.28 -4.71 -0.63
CA ARG A 41 -20.84 -5.47 0.48
C ARG A 41 -19.76 -5.73 1.56
N LYS A 42 -18.57 -6.15 1.17
CA LYS A 42 -17.47 -6.40 2.11
C LYS A 42 -17.09 -5.13 2.90
N ARG A 43 -17.15 -3.93 2.27
CA ARG A 43 -16.95 -2.65 2.95
C ARG A 43 -18.06 -2.33 3.96
N GLU A 44 -19.31 -2.59 3.59
CA GLU A 44 -20.44 -2.35 4.49
C GLU A 44 -20.42 -3.27 5.71
N GLU A 45 -20.00 -4.54 5.54
CA GLU A 45 -19.89 -5.55 6.59
C GLU A 45 -18.62 -5.39 7.46
N ALA A 46 -17.66 -4.59 7.03
CA ALA A 46 -16.40 -4.40 7.74
C ALA A 46 -16.62 -3.79 9.12
N ALA A 47 -15.98 -4.37 10.15
CA ALA A 47 -16.08 -3.90 11.52
C ALA A 47 -15.46 -2.51 11.72
N SER A 48 -14.42 -2.17 10.97
CA SER A 48 -13.88 -0.81 10.96
C SER A 48 -14.66 0.07 9.99
N PRO A 49 -15.24 1.18 10.45
CA PRO A 49 -15.91 2.16 9.58
C PRO A 49 -14.94 2.84 8.60
N LEU A 50 -13.63 2.80 8.86
CA LEU A 50 -12.62 3.38 7.97
C LEU A 50 -12.57 2.67 6.61
N VAL A 51 -12.85 1.36 6.56
CA VAL A 51 -12.85 0.56 5.33
C VAL A 51 -13.90 1.07 4.33
N ARG A 52 -14.98 1.71 4.79
CA ARG A 52 -15.99 2.31 3.91
C ARG A 52 -15.46 3.49 3.10
N HIS A 53 -14.37 4.12 3.55
CA HIS A 53 -13.68 5.20 2.86
C HIS A 53 -12.64 4.70 1.86
N GLY A 54 -12.39 3.38 1.82
CA GLY A 54 -11.41 2.78 0.93
C GLY A 54 -11.63 3.20 -0.53
N ALA A 55 -10.59 3.75 -1.14
CA ALA A 55 -10.57 4.21 -2.52
C ALA A 55 -9.14 4.11 -3.07
N LYS A 56 -9.03 3.71 -4.33
CA LYS A 56 -7.76 3.70 -5.06
C LYS A 56 -7.64 4.99 -5.88
N TYR A 57 -6.61 5.76 -5.60
CA TYR A 57 -6.18 6.88 -6.43
C TYR A 57 -4.79 6.60 -7.02
N PHE A 58 -3.83 6.22 -6.18
CA PHE A 58 -2.42 5.98 -6.52
C PHE A 58 -1.88 4.68 -5.93
N SER A 59 -2.36 4.25 -4.77
CA SER A 59 -1.95 2.99 -4.14
C SER A 59 -2.34 1.77 -4.96
N GLN A 60 -1.83 0.61 -4.60
CA GLN A 60 -2.11 -0.64 -5.31
C GLN A 60 -3.60 -1.02 -5.26
N ASN A 61 -4.25 -0.74 -4.11
CA ASN A 61 -5.65 -1.11 -3.86
C ASN A 61 -6.46 0.09 -3.33
N ASP A 62 -7.06 -0.03 -2.15
CA ASP A 62 -7.95 0.98 -1.55
C ASP A 62 -7.35 1.71 -0.34
N GLU A 63 -6.04 1.66 -0.20
CA GLU A 63 -5.29 2.24 0.91
C GLU A 63 -5.45 3.76 0.99
N ASP A 64 -5.43 4.45 -0.17
CA ASP A 64 -5.47 5.90 -0.24
C ASP A 64 -6.65 6.49 0.52
N GLY A 65 -7.85 5.98 0.28
CA GLY A 65 -9.06 6.48 0.92
C GLY A 65 -9.10 6.23 2.43
N ILE A 66 -8.60 5.06 2.88
CA ILE A 66 -8.49 4.71 4.30
C ILE A 66 -7.49 5.67 4.98
N LEU A 67 -6.32 5.87 4.36
CA LEU A 67 -5.28 6.75 4.89
C LEU A 67 -5.78 8.20 5.00
N LEU A 68 -6.43 8.73 3.97
CA LEU A 68 -7.01 10.08 3.99
C LEU A 68 -8.04 10.26 5.11
N GLU A 69 -8.90 9.27 5.36
CA GLU A 69 -9.87 9.34 6.47
C GLU A 69 -9.18 9.31 7.84
N ILE A 70 -8.14 8.48 8.01
CA ILE A 70 -7.33 8.46 9.23
C ILE A 70 -6.74 9.85 9.48
N LEU A 71 -6.10 10.45 8.48
CA LEU A 71 -5.50 11.78 8.59
C LEU A 71 -6.53 12.87 8.88
N ARG A 72 -7.71 12.80 8.25
CA ARG A 72 -8.82 13.72 8.53
C ARG A 72 -9.27 13.63 10.01
N ARG A 73 -9.41 12.41 10.55
CA ARG A 73 -9.75 12.21 11.99
C ARG A 73 -8.66 12.71 12.91
N LEU A 74 -7.40 12.57 12.51
CA LEU A 74 -6.26 13.08 13.27
C LEU A 74 -6.14 14.62 13.20
N GLY A 75 -6.77 15.26 12.22
CA GLY A 75 -6.62 16.68 11.93
C GLY A 75 -5.27 17.03 11.31
N LEU A 76 -4.69 16.11 10.52
CA LEU A 76 -3.42 16.28 9.83
C LEU A 76 -3.67 16.65 8.37
N ALA A 77 -3.45 17.91 8.01
CA ALA A 77 -3.58 18.42 6.64
C ALA A 77 -2.23 18.44 5.89
N SER A 78 -1.12 18.40 6.58
CA SER A 78 0.25 18.38 6.03
C SER A 78 1.18 17.66 7.02
N GLY A 79 2.32 17.20 6.54
CA GLY A 79 3.30 16.51 7.36
C GLY A 79 4.41 15.90 6.54
N VAL A 80 5.13 14.98 7.16
CA VAL A 80 6.23 14.22 6.56
C VAL A 80 5.89 12.75 6.57
N PHE A 81 6.02 12.10 5.42
CA PHE A 81 5.90 10.66 5.33
C PHE A 81 7.25 10.00 5.04
N ALA A 82 7.38 8.74 5.40
CA ALA A 82 8.42 7.84 4.94
C ALA A 82 7.77 6.55 4.45
N GLU A 83 8.15 6.08 3.27
CA GLU A 83 7.74 4.78 2.75
C GLU A 83 8.95 3.96 2.36
N LEU A 84 9.01 2.74 2.87
CA LEU A 84 10.04 1.76 2.69
C LEU A 84 9.50 0.59 1.88
N GLY A 85 10.15 0.28 0.75
CA GLY A 85 9.69 -0.71 -0.20
C GLY A 85 8.85 -0.12 -1.33
N VAL A 86 9.34 0.97 -1.96
CA VAL A 86 8.55 1.74 -2.93
C VAL A 86 8.50 1.13 -4.34
N GLY A 87 9.18 0.00 -4.60
CA GLY A 87 9.26 -0.57 -5.94
C GLY A 87 9.65 0.48 -6.99
N ASN A 88 8.92 0.53 -8.10
CA ASN A 88 9.13 1.51 -9.16
C ASN A 88 8.47 2.89 -8.92
N GLY A 89 7.78 3.10 -7.81
CA GLY A 89 7.17 4.36 -7.41
C GLY A 89 5.79 4.67 -8.01
N LEU A 90 5.11 3.72 -8.64
CA LEU A 90 3.85 3.98 -9.35
C LEU A 90 2.59 3.60 -8.57
N GLU A 91 2.71 2.78 -7.53
CA GLU A 91 1.58 2.24 -6.77
C GLU A 91 1.82 2.28 -5.25
N ASN A 92 2.29 3.43 -4.75
CA ASN A 92 2.72 3.60 -3.37
C ASN A 92 1.59 4.08 -2.44
N ASN A 93 1.60 3.62 -1.20
CA ASN A 93 0.66 4.04 -0.16
C ASN A 93 0.77 5.54 0.17
N SER A 94 1.97 6.13 0.03
CA SER A 94 2.19 7.55 0.35
C SER A 94 2.13 8.48 -0.85
N LEU A 95 1.94 7.99 -2.07
CA LEU A 95 1.90 8.85 -3.26
C LEU A 95 0.73 9.84 -3.20
N ILE A 96 -0.41 9.44 -2.63
CA ILE A 96 -1.55 10.35 -2.38
C ILE A 96 -1.13 11.52 -1.47
N LEU A 97 -0.28 11.30 -0.48
CA LEU A 97 0.20 12.34 0.43
C LEU A 97 1.10 13.34 -0.30
N LEU A 98 1.98 12.84 -1.16
CA LEU A 98 2.81 13.68 -2.02
C LEU A 98 1.94 14.59 -2.87
N MET A 99 0.88 14.05 -3.50
CA MET A 99 -0.09 14.84 -4.30
C MET A 99 -0.88 15.85 -3.48
N HIS A 100 -1.00 15.65 -2.16
CA HIS A 100 -1.57 16.59 -1.19
C HIS A 100 -0.55 17.60 -0.63
N GLY A 101 0.67 17.67 -1.19
CA GLY A 101 1.69 18.63 -0.81
C GLY A 101 2.49 18.27 0.44
N TRP A 102 2.44 17.00 0.88
CA TRP A 102 3.31 16.52 1.95
C TRP A 102 4.75 16.38 1.46
N LYS A 103 5.70 16.48 2.38
CA LYS A 103 7.07 16.08 2.11
C LYS A 103 7.27 14.60 2.40
N GLY A 104 8.14 13.93 1.65
CA GLY A 104 8.31 12.50 1.84
C GLY A 104 9.69 11.94 1.51
N ILE A 105 9.95 10.81 2.14
CA ILE A 105 11.12 9.97 1.94
C ILE A 105 10.64 8.67 1.32
N TRP A 106 11.22 8.32 0.20
CA TRP A 106 11.04 7.03 -0.45
C TRP A 106 12.34 6.25 -0.45
N LEU A 107 12.28 5.01 0.03
CA LEU A 107 13.39 4.06 0.09
C LEU A 107 12.98 2.77 -0.61
N GLY A 108 13.82 2.23 -1.49
CA GLY A 108 13.53 0.97 -2.19
C GLY A 108 14.72 0.43 -2.95
N GLY A 109 14.73 -0.87 -3.23
CA GLY A 109 15.82 -1.55 -3.96
C GLY A 109 15.81 -1.29 -5.46
N GLU A 110 14.65 -0.92 -6.02
CA GLU A 110 14.47 -0.70 -7.45
C GLU A 110 14.66 0.76 -7.86
N ALA A 111 14.93 0.97 -9.14
CA ALA A 111 14.91 2.31 -9.70
C ALA A 111 13.47 2.78 -9.93
N LEU A 112 13.19 4.05 -9.67
CA LEU A 112 11.88 4.62 -9.97
C LEU A 112 11.65 4.69 -11.49
N ALA A 113 10.39 4.60 -11.89
CA ALA A 113 9.94 4.76 -13.27
C ALA A 113 10.01 6.21 -13.79
N PHE A 114 10.44 7.15 -12.96
CA PHE A 114 10.55 8.59 -13.24
C PHE A 114 11.71 9.20 -12.45
N GLU A 115 12.15 10.39 -12.87
CA GLU A 115 13.19 11.13 -12.18
C GLU A 115 12.61 11.99 -11.05
N VAL A 116 13.28 11.99 -9.89
CA VAL A 116 12.99 12.88 -8.77
C VAL A 116 13.92 14.06 -8.84
N PRO A 117 13.41 15.30 -8.88
CA PRO A 117 14.26 16.51 -8.86
C PRO A 117 15.15 16.55 -7.61
N ALA A 118 16.36 17.05 -7.75
CA ALA A 118 17.31 17.18 -6.63
C ALA A 118 16.81 18.09 -5.50
N ARG A 119 15.84 18.96 -5.79
CA ARG A 119 15.13 19.79 -4.81
C ARG A 119 13.63 19.60 -5.00
N GLY A 120 12.88 19.52 -3.91
CA GLY A 120 11.43 19.31 -3.97
C GLY A 120 10.89 18.64 -2.71
N PRO A 121 9.63 18.25 -2.73
CA PRO A 121 8.98 17.64 -1.58
C PRO A 121 9.34 16.16 -1.36
N LEU A 122 9.96 15.49 -2.33
CA LEU A 122 10.28 14.08 -2.29
C LEU A 122 11.80 13.85 -2.33
N HIS A 123 12.32 13.08 -1.36
CA HIS A 123 13.66 12.51 -1.41
C HIS A 123 13.56 11.01 -1.66
N PHE A 124 14.16 10.54 -2.74
CA PHE A 124 14.28 9.12 -3.05
C PHE A 124 15.71 8.65 -2.88
N GLN A 125 15.89 7.51 -2.24
CA GLN A 125 17.18 6.84 -2.14
C GLN A 125 17.02 5.36 -2.53
N GLN A 126 17.68 4.96 -3.60
CA GLN A 126 17.74 3.56 -3.98
C GLN A 126 18.68 2.82 -3.04
N ALA A 127 18.14 1.88 -2.26
CA ALA A 127 18.88 1.08 -1.32
C ALA A 127 18.15 -0.23 -0.99
N TRP A 128 18.89 -1.31 -0.81
CA TRP A 128 18.38 -2.53 -0.20
C TRP A 128 18.18 -2.29 1.30
N ILE A 129 16.96 -2.47 1.78
CA ILE A 129 16.57 -2.10 3.14
C ILE A 129 16.72 -3.30 4.07
N THR A 130 17.47 -3.10 5.14
CA THR A 130 17.64 -4.09 6.21
C THR A 130 17.35 -3.43 7.57
N ARG A 131 17.15 -4.22 8.61
CA ARG A 131 17.01 -3.67 9.98
C ARG A 131 18.29 -2.93 10.44
N GLU A 132 19.47 -3.30 9.91
CA GLU A 132 20.74 -2.70 10.26
C GLU A 132 20.93 -1.29 9.66
N ASN A 133 20.34 -1.03 8.48
CA ASN A 133 20.55 0.24 7.78
C ASN A 133 19.33 1.16 7.75
N CYS A 134 18.11 0.67 8.00
CA CYS A 134 16.86 1.43 7.84
C CYS A 134 16.85 2.76 8.63
N ARG A 135 17.43 2.79 9.83
CA ARG A 135 17.55 4.02 10.64
C ARG A 135 18.40 5.09 9.98
N ALA A 136 19.55 4.67 9.45
CA ALA A 136 20.48 5.59 8.78
C ALA A 136 19.85 6.14 7.47
N LEU A 137 19.16 5.29 6.71
CA LEU A 137 18.46 5.68 5.48
C LEU A 137 17.37 6.71 5.75
N VAL A 138 16.50 6.47 6.74
CA VAL A 138 15.45 7.43 7.13
C VAL A 138 16.05 8.73 7.66
N ALA A 139 17.12 8.68 8.46
CA ALA A 139 17.79 9.88 8.96
C ALA A 139 18.39 10.73 7.83
N GLN A 140 19.00 10.09 6.83
CA GLN A 140 19.54 10.77 5.64
C GLN A 140 18.41 11.45 4.84
N GLY A 141 17.29 10.77 4.63
CA GLY A 141 16.12 11.34 3.95
C GLY A 141 15.54 12.54 4.69
N LEU A 142 15.40 12.47 6.03
CA LEU A 142 14.96 13.58 6.84
C LEU A 142 15.89 14.79 6.73
N ALA A 143 17.20 14.55 6.79
CA ALA A 143 18.20 15.60 6.62
C ALA A 143 18.14 16.25 5.22
N ALA A 144 17.94 15.46 4.16
CA ALA A 144 17.82 15.95 2.79
C ALA A 144 16.59 16.86 2.58
N LEU A 145 15.52 16.63 3.35
CA LEU A 145 14.27 17.41 3.30
C LEU A 145 14.23 18.55 4.34
N ASP A 146 15.28 18.71 5.15
CA ASP A 146 15.30 19.62 6.31
C ASP A 146 14.11 19.36 7.25
N GLN A 147 13.92 18.07 7.61
CA GLN A 147 12.86 17.61 8.49
C GLN A 147 13.46 16.81 9.66
N GLN A 148 12.69 16.71 10.77
CA GLN A 148 13.18 16.06 12.00
C GLN A 148 12.31 14.89 12.45
N HIS A 149 11.11 14.73 11.89
CA HIS A 149 10.16 13.68 12.27
C HIS A 149 9.40 13.15 11.06
N VAL A 150 8.80 11.99 11.25
CA VAL A 150 7.90 11.34 10.30
C VAL A 150 6.52 11.28 10.94
N ASP A 151 5.48 11.73 10.24
CA ASP A 151 4.09 11.67 10.69
C ASP A 151 3.38 10.40 10.21
N VAL A 152 3.69 9.95 9.00
CA VAL A 152 3.18 8.71 8.40
C VAL A 152 4.35 7.83 7.99
N LEU A 153 4.38 6.59 8.48
CA LEU A 153 5.37 5.58 8.12
C LEU A 153 4.67 4.41 7.43
N SER A 154 5.05 4.13 6.19
CA SER A 154 4.62 2.94 5.45
C SER A 154 5.80 1.99 5.29
N VAL A 155 5.61 0.70 5.59
CA VAL A 155 6.63 -0.35 5.46
C VAL A 155 6.04 -1.53 4.71
N ASP A 156 6.65 -1.84 3.57
CA ASP A 156 6.31 -2.95 2.70
C ASP A 156 7.60 -3.38 1.97
N VAL A 157 8.36 -4.25 2.62
CA VAL A 157 9.69 -4.71 2.17
C VAL A 157 9.71 -6.20 1.88
N ASP A 158 8.54 -6.74 1.50
CA ASP A 158 8.35 -8.11 1.01
C ASP A 158 8.85 -9.22 1.98
N GLY A 159 8.84 -8.97 3.30
CA GLY A 159 9.17 -10.04 4.24
C GLY A 159 9.76 -9.60 5.58
N ASN A 160 10.67 -8.65 5.58
CA ASN A 160 11.34 -8.18 6.80
C ASN A 160 10.59 -7.04 7.53
N ASP A 161 9.34 -6.77 7.18
CA ASP A 161 8.52 -5.63 7.61
C ASP A 161 8.51 -5.44 9.12
N LEU A 162 8.22 -6.51 9.86
CA LEU A 162 8.16 -6.47 11.32
C LEU A 162 9.50 -6.05 11.93
N TYR A 163 10.61 -6.53 11.38
CA TYR A 163 11.96 -6.26 11.92
C TYR A 163 12.40 -4.84 11.62
N VAL A 164 12.18 -4.37 10.41
CA VAL A 164 12.46 -3.00 9.98
C VAL A 164 11.63 -2.00 10.78
N LEU A 165 10.33 -2.26 10.89
CA LEU A 165 9.41 -1.41 11.65
C LEU A 165 9.78 -1.36 13.14
N ARG A 166 10.07 -2.52 13.76
CA ARG A 166 10.52 -2.60 15.17
C ARG A 166 11.78 -1.77 15.39
N GLU A 167 12.76 -1.85 14.48
CA GLU A 167 14.02 -1.11 14.61
C GLU A 167 13.82 0.40 14.52
N LEU A 168 12.95 0.88 13.60
CA LEU A 168 12.63 2.30 13.50
C LEU A 168 11.91 2.80 14.78
N LEU A 169 10.92 2.07 15.27
CA LEU A 169 10.19 2.46 16.49
C LEU A 169 11.10 2.43 17.73
N ALA A 170 12.00 1.45 17.85
CA ALA A 170 13.00 1.39 18.93
C ALA A 170 13.97 2.58 18.87
N ALA A 171 14.26 3.11 17.70
CA ALA A 171 15.04 4.33 17.50
C ALA A 171 14.25 5.62 17.79
N ARG A 172 13.05 5.50 18.35
CA ARG A 172 12.13 6.60 18.72
C ARG A 172 11.54 7.38 17.54
N TYR A 173 11.56 6.83 16.33
CA TYR A 173 10.63 7.31 15.32
C TYR A 173 9.22 7.04 15.83
N SER A 174 8.39 8.07 15.87
CA SER A 174 7.07 7.96 16.49
C SER A 174 6.02 8.59 15.57
N PRO A 175 5.77 7.96 14.39
CA PRO A 175 4.78 8.47 13.46
C PRO A 175 3.37 8.48 14.08
N ARG A 176 2.49 9.35 13.58
CA ARG A 176 1.07 9.37 14.00
C ARG A 176 0.31 8.19 13.41
N VAL A 177 0.72 7.75 12.21
CA VAL A 177 0.13 6.63 11.48
C VAL A 177 1.25 5.69 11.03
N VAL A 178 1.04 4.40 11.20
CA VAL A 178 1.84 3.33 10.61
C VAL A 178 0.96 2.56 9.64
N VAL A 179 1.42 2.38 8.41
CA VAL A 179 0.89 1.45 7.43
C VAL A 179 1.92 0.34 7.28
N VAL A 180 1.50 -0.92 7.33
CA VAL A 180 2.43 -2.04 7.20
C VAL A 180 1.77 -3.21 6.49
N GLU A 181 2.52 -3.85 5.59
CA GLU A 181 2.08 -5.09 4.98
C GLU A 181 1.98 -6.21 6.03
N TYR A 182 0.94 -7.04 5.91
CA TYR A 182 0.78 -8.24 6.71
C TYR A 182 0.42 -9.44 5.85
N ASN A 183 0.82 -10.62 6.30
CA ASN A 183 0.45 -11.86 5.64
C ASN A 183 -0.99 -12.25 6.01
N GLY A 184 -1.93 -11.89 5.15
CA GLY A 184 -3.37 -12.13 5.32
C GLY A 184 -3.79 -13.59 5.24
N LYS A 185 -2.86 -14.53 5.06
CA LYS A 185 -3.13 -15.97 5.12
C LYS A 185 -3.29 -16.49 6.55
N PHE A 186 -2.67 -15.82 7.52
CA PHE A 186 -2.67 -16.23 8.92
C PHE A 186 -3.69 -15.43 9.74
N PRO A 187 -4.91 -15.97 9.94
CA PRO A 187 -5.92 -15.24 10.72
C PRO A 187 -5.56 -15.15 12.19
N PRO A 188 -5.94 -14.06 12.90
CA PRO A 188 -5.83 -13.99 14.34
C PRO A 188 -6.53 -15.20 15.02
N PRO A 189 -5.99 -15.73 16.11
CA PRO A 189 -4.86 -15.23 16.89
C PRO A 189 -3.49 -15.83 16.50
N VAL A 190 -3.32 -16.31 15.27
CA VAL A 190 -2.05 -16.90 14.81
C VAL A 190 -0.94 -15.86 14.85
N ARG A 191 0.14 -16.18 15.55
CA ARG A 191 1.38 -15.39 15.65
C ARG A 191 2.46 -16.06 14.83
N TRP A 192 2.57 -15.64 13.60
CA TRP A 192 3.59 -16.14 12.69
C TRP A 192 4.41 -14.98 12.15
N THR A 193 5.69 -15.18 12.02
CA THR A 193 6.63 -14.23 11.41
C THR A 193 7.72 -15.04 10.73
N MET A 194 8.03 -14.69 9.50
CA MET A 194 9.21 -15.21 8.81
C MET A 194 10.46 -14.88 9.65
N PRO A 195 11.43 -15.80 9.85
CA PRO A 195 12.72 -15.46 10.45
C PRO A 195 13.40 -14.33 9.68
N TYR A 196 14.10 -13.43 10.40
CA TYR A 196 14.82 -12.34 9.76
C TYR A 196 15.90 -12.89 8.81
N ASP A 197 15.85 -12.42 7.58
CA ASP A 197 16.83 -12.72 6.55
C ASP A 197 17.12 -11.44 5.72
N PRO A 198 18.30 -10.81 5.90
CA PRO A 198 18.63 -9.57 5.21
C PRO A 198 18.77 -9.71 3.69
N GLU A 199 18.89 -10.96 3.20
CA GLU A 199 19.00 -11.27 1.76
C GLU A 199 17.68 -11.79 1.17
N HIS A 200 16.59 -11.84 1.96
CA HIS A 200 15.31 -12.35 1.51
C HIS A 200 14.78 -11.59 0.32
N ILE A 201 14.41 -12.33 -0.72
CA ILE A 201 13.68 -11.85 -1.90
C ILE A 201 12.41 -12.67 -1.99
N TRP A 202 11.25 -12.01 -2.08
CA TRP A 202 9.97 -12.69 -2.22
C TRP A 202 9.93 -13.55 -3.49
N ASP A 203 9.56 -14.80 -3.34
CA ASP A 203 9.50 -15.80 -4.40
C ASP A 203 8.09 -16.02 -4.97
N GLY A 204 7.13 -15.16 -4.58
CA GLY A 204 5.74 -15.27 -5.00
C GLY A 204 4.90 -16.22 -4.15
N THR A 205 5.47 -16.79 -3.07
CA THR A 205 4.75 -17.67 -2.14
C THR A 205 4.26 -16.91 -0.89
N ASP A 206 3.60 -17.65 -0.01
CA ASP A 206 3.14 -17.13 1.29
C ASP A 206 4.21 -17.15 2.38
N TYR A 207 5.44 -17.48 2.05
CA TYR A 207 6.57 -17.43 2.98
C TYR A 207 7.18 -16.03 3.00
N SER A 208 6.41 -15.07 3.54
CA SER A 208 6.77 -13.65 3.58
C SER A 208 6.12 -12.95 4.77
N GLY A 209 6.81 -11.98 5.34
CA GLY A 209 6.29 -11.02 6.30
C GLY A 209 5.90 -11.60 7.67
N ALA A 210 4.84 -11.03 8.22
CA ALA A 210 4.31 -11.40 9.52
C ALA A 210 2.77 -11.41 9.52
N SER A 211 2.17 -12.24 10.38
CA SER A 211 0.72 -12.23 10.59
C SER A 211 0.26 -10.91 11.22
N LEU A 212 -0.99 -10.53 10.97
CA LEU A 212 -1.59 -9.34 11.58
C LEU A 212 -1.49 -9.35 13.11
N GLN A 213 -1.67 -10.54 13.76
CA GLN A 213 -1.57 -10.64 15.21
C GLN A 213 -0.15 -10.36 15.71
N ALA A 214 0.88 -10.87 15.01
CA ALA A 214 2.28 -10.62 15.39
C ALA A 214 2.64 -9.13 15.27
N LEU A 215 2.18 -8.47 14.21
CA LEU A 215 2.36 -7.03 14.03
C LEU A 215 1.61 -6.22 15.07
N ALA A 216 0.35 -6.58 15.38
CA ALA A 216 -0.46 -5.89 16.37
C ALA A 216 0.15 -5.98 17.77
N ASP A 217 0.62 -7.17 18.16
CA ASP A 217 1.29 -7.38 19.45
C ASP A 217 2.58 -6.55 19.55
N MET A 218 3.40 -6.57 18.51
CA MET A 218 4.64 -5.78 18.46
C MET A 218 4.34 -4.27 18.51
N LEU A 219 3.40 -3.77 17.70
CA LEU A 219 3.06 -2.36 17.66
C LEU A 219 2.41 -1.87 18.97
N GLN A 220 1.68 -2.74 19.68
CA GLN A 220 1.15 -2.43 21.00
C GLN A 220 2.25 -2.14 22.02
N GLU A 221 3.40 -2.83 21.95
CA GLU A 221 4.59 -2.54 22.81
C GLU A 221 5.08 -1.10 22.61
N PHE A 222 4.92 -0.51 21.44
CA PHE A 222 5.30 0.85 21.11
C PHE A 222 4.15 1.87 21.22
N GLY A 223 3.01 1.46 21.78
CA GLY A 223 1.88 2.36 22.03
C GLY A 223 1.02 2.64 20.79
N TYR A 224 0.92 1.69 19.85
CA TYR A 224 0.01 1.76 18.70
C TYR A 224 -1.15 0.79 18.84
N ARG A 225 -2.25 1.10 18.16
CA ARG A 225 -3.38 0.19 17.99
C ARG A 225 -3.79 0.09 16.54
N LEU A 226 -4.25 -1.09 16.14
CA LEU A 226 -4.88 -1.33 14.85
C LEU A 226 -6.19 -0.55 14.74
N VAL A 227 -6.44 0.07 13.57
CA VAL A 227 -7.70 0.77 13.28
C VAL A 227 -8.38 0.28 12.00
N ALA A 228 -7.65 -0.27 11.04
CA ALA A 228 -8.20 -0.86 9.82
C ALA A 228 -7.21 -1.83 9.18
N CYS A 229 -7.74 -2.73 8.36
CA CYS A 229 -7.01 -3.38 7.27
C CYS A 229 -7.67 -2.96 5.96
N ASN A 230 -6.91 -2.92 4.86
CA ASN A 230 -7.48 -2.67 3.53
C ASN A 230 -8.33 -3.85 3.06
N LEU A 231 -9.14 -3.64 2.04
CA LEU A 231 -10.14 -4.60 1.58
C LEU A 231 -9.53 -5.91 1.04
N THR A 232 -8.35 -5.82 0.43
CA THR A 232 -7.63 -6.97 -0.14
C THR A 232 -6.91 -7.82 0.91
N GLY A 233 -6.74 -7.30 2.14
CA GLY A 233 -6.08 -8.03 3.21
C GLY A 233 -4.56 -8.09 3.06
N SER A 234 -3.96 -7.01 2.57
CA SER A 234 -2.50 -6.84 2.44
C SER A 234 -1.93 -5.81 3.40
N ASN A 235 -2.61 -4.66 3.59
CA ASN A 235 -2.10 -3.56 4.40
C ASN A 235 -2.93 -3.33 5.67
N ALA A 236 -2.26 -3.07 6.79
CA ALA A 236 -2.84 -2.76 8.09
C ALA A 236 -2.46 -1.34 8.53
N PHE A 237 -3.42 -0.63 9.13
CA PHE A 237 -3.29 0.76 9.55
C PHE A 237 -3.34 0.86 11.07
N PHE A 238 -2.30 1.44 11.64
CA PHE A 238 -2.18 1.64 13.08
C PHE A 238 -2.05 3.12 13.41
N VAL A 239 -2.62 3.51 14.54
CA VAL A 239 -2.49 4.86 15.09
C VAL A 239 -1.96 4.80 16.51
N ARG A 240 -1.39 5.90 17.03
CA ARG A 240 -0.96 5.97 18.42
C ARG A 240 -2.15 5.75 19.36
N VAL A 241 -1.94 5.04 20.46
CA VAL A 241 -2.96 4.88 21.51
C VAL A 241 -3.40 6.23 22.08
N ALA A 242 -2.51 7.22 22.11
CA ALA A 242 -2.85 8.59 22.52
C ALA A 242 -3.94 9.24 21.64
N ASP A 243 -4.09 8.82 20.39
CA ASP A 243 -5.12 9.29 19.47
C ASP A 243 -6.36 8.38 19.45
N ALA A 244 -6.41 7.31 20.26
CA ALA A 244 -7.46 6.29 20.22
C ALA A 244 -8.88 6.84 20.39
N GLY A 245 -9.05 7.96 21.11
CA GLY A 245 -10.34 8.61 21.28
C GLY A 245 -10.99 9.10 19.98
N LYS A 246 -10.18 9.36 18.93
CA LYS A 246 -10.67 9.77 17.60
C LYS A 246 -11.17 8.57 16.77
N PHE A 247 -10.96 7.37 17.27
CA PHE A 247 -11.32 6.08 16.66
C PHE A 247 -12.15 5.23 17.64
N ALA A 248 -12.97 5.87 18.49
CA ALA A 248 -13.80 5.19 19.49
C ALA A 248 -14.87 4.28 18.84
N ASP A 249 -15.23 4.54 17.59
CA ASP A 249 -16.13 3.76 16.76
C ASP A 249 -15.46 2.52 16.11
N VAL A 250 -14.14 2.33 16.30
CA VAL A 250 -13.38 1.21 15.77
C VAL A 250 -13.15 0.17 16.87
N PRO A 251 -13.53 -1.12 16.67
CA PRO A 251 -13.27 -2.18 17.64
C PRO A 251 -11.79 -2.28 18.02
N ALA A 252 -11.52 -2.75 19.24
CA ALA A 252 -10.16 -3.02 19.71
C ALA A 252 -9.68 -4.44 19.34
N ASP A 253 -10.60 -5.33 19.00
CA ASP A 253 -10.30 -6.73 18.69
C ASP A 253 -9.64 -6.84 17.30
N VAL A 254 -8.41 -7.36 17.27
CA VAL A 254 -7.64 -7.58 16.04
C VAL A 254 -8.38 -8.57 15.12
N GLY A 255 -9.02 -9.60 15.67
CA GLY A 255 -9.78 -10.57 14.91
C GLY A 255 -10.97 -9.97 14.18
N ALA A 256 -11.67 -9.02 14.82
CA ALA A 256 -12.78 -8.31 14.18
C ALA A 256 -12.32 -7.39 13.04
N LEU A 257 -11.09 -6.86 13.10
CA LEU A 257 -10.53 -5.96 12.09
C LEU A 257 -9.79 -6.70 10.96
N PHE A 258 -9.54 -8.00 11.13
CA PHE A 258 -8.78 -8.78 10.18
C PHE A 258 -9.51 -8.88 8.83
N MET A 259 -8.79 -8.58 7.76
CA MET A 259 -9.20 -8.86 6.39
C MET A 259 -8.34 -10.00 5.85
N LYS A 260 -8.98 -11.06 5.37
CA LYS A 260 -8.30 -12.16 4.71
C LYS A 260 -7.71 -11.69 3.37
N ALA A 261 -6.55 -12.21 3.01
CA ALA A 261 -5.96 -11.95 1.68
C ALA A 261 -6.90 -12.42 0.56
N GLU A 262 -7.44 -11.48 -0.22
CA GLU A 262 -8.35 -11.71 -1.34
C GLU A 262 -8.04 -10.73 -2.48
N TYR A 263 -6.98 -11.01 -3.21
CA TYR A 263 -6.49 -10.14 -4.30
C TYR A 263 -7.47 -9.98 -5.47
N ILE A 264 -8.52 -10.83 -5.54
CA ILE A 264 -9.58 -10.70 -6.55
C ILE A 264 -10.42 -9.40 -6.39
N VAL A 265 -10.45 -8.82 -5.19
CA VAL A 265 -11.20 -7.56 -4.92
C VAL A 265 -10.42 -6.29 -5.30
N MET A 266 -9.31 -6.45 -6.03
CA MET A 266 -8.53 -5.31 -6.52
C MET A 266 -9.40 -4.35 -7.35
N HIS A 267 -9.21 -3.06 -7.11
CA HIS A 267 -9.92 -2.02 -7.85
C HIS A 267 -9.42 -1.94 -9.29
N PRO A 268 -10.31 -2.07 -10.29
CA PRO A 268 -9.95 -1.73 -11.65
C PRO A 268 -9.66 -0.21 -11.72
N GLY A 269 -8.53 0.12 -12.28
CA GLY A 269 -8.12 1.53 -12.48
C GLY A 269 -6.94 1.59 -13.43
N HIS A 270 -6.66 2.77 -13.93
CA HIS A 270 -5.43 2.97 -14.67
C HIS A 270 -4.25 3.00 -13.72
N GLN A 271 -3.17 2.32 -14.07
CA GLN A 271 -1.89 2.49 -13.39
C GLN A 271 -1.45 3.96 -13.47
N THR A 272 -0.85 4.47 -12.40
CA THR A 272 -0.31 5.83 -12.39
C THR A 272 0.76 6.00 -13.47
N SER A 273 0.63 7.02 -14.31
CA SER A 273 1.64 7.30 -15.33
C SER A 273 2.87 7.94 -14.69
N PRO A 274 4.09 7.48 -15.02
CA PRO A 274 5.32 8.16 -14.62
C PRO A 274 5.33 9.65 -14.98
N LYS A 275 4.72 10.00 -16.12
CA LYS A 275 4.61 11.40 -16.60
C LYS A 275 3.72 12.24 -15.67
N THR A 276 2.70 11.68 -15.07
CA THR A 276 1.83 12.38 -14.11
C THR A 276 2.63 12.79 -12.88
N ILE A 277 3.41 11.86 -12.32
CA ILE A 277 4.23 12.12 -11.12
C ILE A 277 5.36 13.12 -11.45
N ALA A 278 6.09 12.90 -12.54
CA ALA A 278 7.17 13.79 -12.96
C ALA A 278 6.66 15.22 -13.21
N SER A 279 5.50 15.38 -13.87
CA SER A 279 4.87 16.68 -14.10
C SER A 279 4.50 17.37 -12.77
N PHE A 280 3.92 16.64 -11.82
CA PHE A 280 3.61 17.20 -10.50
C PHE A 280 4.88 17.65 -9.76
N LEU A 281 5.90 16.81 -9.68
CA LEU A 281 7.16 17.14 -9.01
C LEU A 281 7.83 18.38 -9.63
N ALA A 282 7.79 18.54 -10.96
CA ALA A 282 8.34 19.69 -11.64
C ALA A 282 7.64 21.02 -11.27
N THR A 283 6.40 20.99 -10.81
CA THR A 283 5.68 22.18 -10.33
C THR A 283 6.00 22.54 -8.88
N GLN A 284 6.65 21.65 -8.13
CA GLN A 284 7.00 21.80 -6.72
C GLN A 284 8.49 22.11 -6.49
N ALA A 285 9.32 22.01 -7.54
CA ALA A 285 10.75 22.32 -7.53
C ALA A 285 10.96 23.82 -7.74
#